data_72817fb7213b8ea6d7a61203a63dba0b
#
_entry.id   72817fb7213b8ea6d7a61203a63dba0b
#
_cell.length_a   1.000
_cell.length_b   1.000
_cell.length_c   1.000
_cell.angle_alpha   90.00
_cell.angle_beta   90.00
_cell.angle_gamma   90.00
#
_symmetry.space_group_name_H-M   'P 1'
#
loop_
_entity.id
_entity.type
_entity.pdbx_description
1 polymer ?
#
loop_
_entity_poly.entity_id
_entity_poly.type
_entity_poly.pdbx_seq_one_letter_code
_entity_poly.pdbx_strand_id
1 'polypeptide(L)'
;TIGLEIIQQDAELDRLFVPVGGGGLAAGVAVLIKALMPQVRVIGVEHEESACLAAALAAAEPVTLERVGLFAEGVAVRRIGDETFRLCSALLDDVVTVSSDETSAAVRDLFEDLRAVPEPSGAIALAGLKKYVAAHRLAGERLACVLSGANLNFHQLRYISERSEIGEQREAILG
;
A
#
# COMPACT_ATOMS: atom_id res chain seq x y z
N THR A 1 -9.20 4.35 -14.95
CA THR A 1 -8.06 4.36 -15.88
C THR A 1 -6.96 3.42 -15.45
N ILE A 2 -6.37 3.59 -14.26
CA ILE A 2 -5.26 2.75 -13.77
C ILE A 2 -5.57 1.24 -13.85
N GLY A 3 -6.75 0.79 -13.42
CA GLY A 3 -7.13 -0.61 -13.52
C GLY A 3 -7.13 -1.15 -14.95
N LEU A 4 -7.55 -0.33 -15.93
CA LEU A 4 -7.51 -0.71 -17.35
C LEU A 4 -6.08 -0.79 -17.87
N GLU A 5 -5.23 0.15 -17.49
CA GLU A 5 -3.82 0.16 -17.87
C GLU A 5 -3.07 -1.07 -17.30
N ILE A 6 -3.35 -1.45 -16.06
CA ILE A 6 -2.81 -2.67 -15.44
C ILE A 6 -3.19 -3.91 -16.25
N ILE A 7 -4.47 -4.07 -16.59
CA ILE A 7 -4.98 -5.20 -17.39
C ILE A 7 -4.31 -5.25 -18.77
N GLN A 8 -4.07 -4.09 -19.39
CA GLN A 8 -3.40 -4.01 -20.69
C GLN A 8 -1.90 -4.36 -20.61
N GLN A 9 -1.26 -4.07 -19.49
CA GLN A 9 0.16 -4.37 -19.28
C GLN A 9 0.40 -5.83 -18.89
N ASP A 10 -0.45 -6.39 -18.06
CA ASP A 10 -0.34 -7.79 -17.62
C ASP A 10 -1.72 -8.39 -17.31
N ALA A 11 -2.18 -9.27 -18.18
CA ALA A 11 -3.45 -9.98 -18.04
C ALA A 11 -3.34 -11.30 -17.23
N GLU A 12 -2.15 -11.67 -16.78
CA GLU A 12 -1.90 -12.94 -16.08
C GLU A 12 -1.56 -12.76 -14.59
N LEU A 13 -2.01 -11.64 -13.99
CA LEU A 13 -1.77 -11.35 -12.58
C LEU A 13 -2.54 -12.34 -11.68
N ASP A 14 -1.88 -12.73 -10.59
CA ASP A 14 -2.51 -13.44 -9.47
C ASP A 14 -2.95 -12.47 -8.37
N ARG A 15 -2.11 -11.47 -8.06
CA ARG A 15 -2.40 -10.49 -7.01
C ARG A 15 -1.96 -9.08 -7.39
N LEU A 16 -2.75 -8.13 -6.94
CA LEU A 16 -2.49 -6.69 -7.10
C LEU A 16 -2.55 -5.99 -5.75
N PHE A 17 -1.48 -5.29 -5.39
CA PHE A 17 -1.38 -4.49 -4.16
C PHE A 17 -1.60 -3.02 -4.45
N VAL A 18 -2.53 -2.38 -3.74
CA VAL A 18 -2.97 -1.01 -3.99
C VAL A 18 -2.92 -0.19 -2.70
N PRO A 19 -2.27 0.99 -2.71
CA PRO A 19 -2.23 1.84 -1.53
C PRO A 19 -3.62 2.39 -1.19
N VAL A 20 -3.93 2.46 0.11
CA VAL A 20 -5.21 2.95 0.61
C VAL A 20 -4.98 4.13 1.55
N GLY A 21 -5.59 5.27 1.22
CA GLY A 21 -5.84 6.38 2.11
C GLY A 21 -7.36 6.58 2.20
N GLY A 22 -7.94 7.53 1.48
CA GLY A 22 -9.40 7.70 1.40
C GLY A 22 -10.15 6.62 0.61
N GLY A 23 -9.44 5.62 0.07
CA GLY A 23 -9.99 4.45 -0.60
C GLY A 23 -10.32 4.63 -2.09
N GLY A 24 -10.22 5.84 -2.64
CA GLY A 24 -10.63 6.11 -4.03
C GLY A 24 -9.86 5.32 -5.08
N LEU A 25 -8.53 5.23 -4.95
CA LEU A 25 -7.69 4.46 -5.86
C LEU A 25 -8.01 2.96 -5.76
N ALA A 26 -8.00 2.42 -4.55
CA ALA A 26 -8.25 1.00 -4.32
C ALA A 26 -9.65 0.57 -4.77
N ALA A 27 -10.69 1.35 -4.44
CA ALA A 27 -12.06 1.10 -4.89
C ALA A 27 -12.17 1.11 -6.41
N GLY A 28 -11.62 2.15 -7.07
CA GLY A 28 -11.70 2.27 -8.53
C GLY A 28 -10.95 1.16 -9.27
N VAL A 29 -9.79 0.75 -8.77
CA VAL A 29 -9.02 -0.38 -9.32
C VAL A 29 -9.77 -1.69 -9.07
N ALA A 30 -10.26 -1.94 -7.85
CA ALA A 30 -10.94 -3.17 -7.50
C ALA A 30 -12.22 -3.37 -8.32
N VAL A 31 -13.02 -2.33 -8.52
CA VAL A 31 -14.23 -2.40 -9.36
C VAL A 31 -13.90 -2.94 -10.75
N LEU A 32 -12.86 -2.42 -11.39
CA LEU A 32 -12.53 -2.84 -12.75
C LEU A 32 -11.86 -4.22 -12.78
N ILE A 33 -10.91 -4.47 -11.89
CA ILE A 33 -10.23 -5.78 -11.80
C ILE A 33 -11.25 -6.89 -11.53
N LYS A 34 -12.13 -6.72 -10.54
CA LYS A 34 -13.13 -7.75 -10.22
C LYS A 34 -14.18 -7.97 -11.32
N ALA A 35 -14.46 -6.94 -12.12
CA ALA A 35 -15.37 -7.06 -13.26
C ALA A 35 -14.75 -7.80 -14.45
N LEU A 36 -13.46 -7.62 -14.73
CA LEU A 36 -12.79 -8.14 -15.94
C LEU A 36 -11.86 -9.33 -15.66
N MET A 37 -11.28 -9.37 -14.45
CA MET A 37 -10.34 -10.41 -14.00
C MET A 37 -10.69 -10.85 -12.57
N PRO A 38 -11.87 -11.47 -12.34
CA PRO A 38 -12.38 -11.78 -11.00
C PRO A 38 -11.48 -12.73 -10.19
N GLN A 39 -10.61 -13.49 -10.86
CA GLN A 39 -9.63 -14.40 -10.26
C GLN A 39 -8.48 -13.65 -9.58
N VAL A 40 -8.17 -12.42 -10.01
CA VAL A 40 -7.08 -11.61 -9.43
C VAL A 40 -7.47 -11.14 -8.04
N ARG A 41 -6.63 -11.42 -7.06
CA ARG A 41 -6.81 -10.92 -5.70
C ARG A 41 -6.30 -9.49 -5.59
N VAL A 42 -7.14 -8.60 -5.09
CA VAL A 42 -6.80 -7.18 -4.85
C VAL A 42 -6.62 -6.96 -3.36
N ILE A 43 -5.40 -6.58 -2.97
CA ILE A 43 -5.01 -6.39 -1.58
C ILE A 43 -4.80 -4.89 -1.32
N GLY A 44 -5.55 -4.34 -0.37
CA GLY A 44 -5.34 -2.98 0.10
C GLY A 44 -4.12 -2.89 1.02
N VAL A 45 -3.34 -1.82 0.90
CA VAL A 45 -2.19 -1.58 1.78
C VAL A 45 -2.35 -0.22 2.45
N GLU A 46 -2.32 -0.20 3.78
CA GLU A 46 -2.38 1.00 4.60
C GLU A 46 -1.11 1.17 5.44
N HIS A 47 -0.79 2.41 5.78
CA HIS A 47 0.20 2.68 6.81
C HIS A 47 -0.44 2.47 8.20
N GLU A 48 0.24 1.78 9.11
CA GLU A 48 -0.30 1.40 10.43
C GLU A 48 -0.83 2.58 11.25
N GLU A 49 -0.19 3.77 11.13
CA GLU A 49 -0.63 4.98 11.83
C GLU A 49 -1.80 5.71 11.14
N SER A 50 -2.29 5.23 10.01
CA SER A 50 -3.42 5.80 9.26
C SER A 50 -4.35 4.75 8.66
N ALA A 51 -4.44 3.57 9.29
CA ALA A 51 -5.19 2.41 8.83
C ALA A 51 -6.72 2.59 9.02
N CYS A 52 -7.31 3.56 8.33
CA CYS A 52 -8.72 3.90 8.49
C CYS A 52 -9.67 2.88 7.84
N LEU A 53 -9.25 2.20 6.78
CA LEU A 53 -10.02 1.11 6.17
C LEU A 53 -10.02 -0.13 7.08
N ALA A 54 -8.86 -0.54 7.59
CA ALA A 54 -8.78 -1.69 8.50
C ALA A 54 -9.65 -1.47 9.75
N ALA A 55 -9.61 -0.26 10.34
CA ALA A 55 -10.47 0.11 11.46
C ALA A 55 -11.95 0.08 11.08
N ALA A 56 -12.32 0.57 9.89
CA ALA A 56 -13.69 0.56 9.40
C ALA A 56 -14.20 -0.85 9.13
N LEU A 57 -13.36 -1.74 8.58
CA LEU A 57 -13.70 -3.15 8.37
C LEU A 57 -13.95 -3.87 9.70
N ALA A 58 -13.13 -3.60 10.72
CA ALA A 58 -13.31 -4.17 12.05
C ALA A 58 -14.60 -3.70 12.73
N ALA A 59 -14.99 -2.44 12.49
CA ALA A 59 -16.23 -1.86 13.03
C ALA A 59 -17.47 -2.16 12.16
N ALA A 60 -17.30 -2.68 10.93
CA ALA A 60 -18.32 -2.84 9.88
C ALA A 60 -18.97 -1.51 9.44
N GLU A 61 -18.36 -0.38 9.75
CA GLU A 61 -18.80 0.96 9.37
C GLU A 61 -17.60 1.94 9.29
N PRO A 62 -17.66 3.03 8.49
CA PRO A 62 -16.62 4.03 8.48
C PRO A 62 -16.44 4.71 9.84
N VAL A 63 -15.24 4.57 10.40
CA VAL A 63 -14.85 5.20 11.66
C VAL A 63 -13.85 6.33 11.44
N THR A 64 -13.78 7.27 12.37
CA THR A 64 -12.80 8.37 12.35
C THR A 64 -11.69 8.08 13.35
N LEU A 65 -10.46 7.93 12.87
CA LEU A 65 -9.28 7.76 13.72
C LEU A 65 -9.03 9.03 14.54
N GLU A 66 -8.65 8.88 15.80
CA GLU A 66 -8.29 10.02 16.65
C GLU A 66 -7.07 10.77 16.13
N ARG A 67 -6.07 10.02 15.65
CA ARG A 67 -4.81 10.55 15.11
C ARG A 67 -4.43 9.79 13.84
N VAL A 68 -3.58 10.41 13.03
CA VAL A 68 -2.89 9.78 11.90
C VAL A 68 -1.43 10.21 11.91
N GLY A 69 -0.55 9.28 11.56
CA GLY A 69 0.86 9.59 11.33
C GLY A 69 1.04 10.31 9.99
N LEU A 70 2.03 11.18 9.91
CA LEU A 70 2.32 11.99 8.72
C LEU A 70 3.50 11.46 7.91
N PHE A 71 4.06 10.30 8.25
CA PHE A 71 5.19 9.73 7.52
C PHE A 71 4.82 9.43 6.06
N ALA A 72 3.67 8.81 5.83
CA ALA A 72 3.10 8.57 4.51
C ALA A 72 1.94 9.55 4.24
N GLU A 73 2.28 10.83 4.05
CA GLU A 73 1.33 11.95 4.01
C GLU A 73 0.22 11.75 2.97
N GLY A 74 0.53 11.23 1.79
CA GLY A 74 -0.44 10.98 0.72
C GLY A 74 -1.55 9.97 1.07
N VAL A 75 -1.37 9.17 2.12
CA VAL A 75 -2.39 8.23 2.64
C VAL A 75 -2.80 8.53 4.08
N ALA A 76 -2.37 9.64 4.66
CA ALA A 76 -2.68 10.06 6.03
C ALA A 76 -4.12 10.58 6.16
N VAL A 77 -5.10 9.68 6.03
CA VAL A 77 -6.52 9.99 6.04
C VAL A 77 -7.17 9.44 7.32
N ARG A 78 -7.90 10.30 8.04
CA ARG A 78 -8.52 9.92 9.31
C ARG A 78 -9.77 9.05 9.16
N ARG A 79 -10.47 9.16 8.04
CA ARG A 79 -11.73 8.43 7.80
C ARG A 79 -11.85 8.10 6.32
N ILE A 80 -12.13 6.86 6.02
CA ILE A 80 -12.46 6.44 4.65
C ILE A 80 -13.82 7.01 4.22
N GLY A 81 -14.00 7.32 2.94
CA GLY A 81 -15.29 7.77 2.40
C GLY A 81 -16.34 6.67 2.44
N ASP A 82 -17.63 7.03 2.58
CA ASP A 82 -18.72 6.05 2.71
C ASP A 82 -18.83 5.13 1.49
N GLU A 83 -18.78 5.71 0.29
CA GLU A 83 -18.85 4.93 -0.96
C GLU A 83 -17.57 4.13 -1.21
N THR A 84 -16.40 4.69 -0.92
CA THR A 84 -15.14 3.96 -1.04
C THR A 84 -15.05 2.81 -0.05
N PHE A 85 -15.56 2.97 1.18
CA PHE A 85 -15.69 1.88 2.15
C PHE A 85 -16.61 0.77 1.63
N ARG A 86 -17.81 1.13 1.13
CA ARG A 86 -18.76 0.17 0.56
C ARG A 86 -18.13 -0.68 -0.54
N LEU A 87 -17.35 -0.04 -1.42
CA LEU A 87 -16.68 -0.73 -2.52
C LEU A 87 -15.47 -1.56 -2.03
N CYS A 88 -14.62 -0.99 -1.19
CA CYS A 88 -13.45 -1.69 -0.66
C CYS A 88 -13.85 -2.90 0.17
N SER A 89 -14.86 -2.78 1.04
CA SER A 89 -15.34 -3.90 1.86
C SER A 89 -15.94 -5.05 1.05
N ALA A 90 -16.50 -4.74 -0.13
CA ALA A 90 -17.10 -5.75 -1.00
C ALA A 90 -16.10 -6.40 -1.98
N LEU A 91 -15.03 -5.68 -2.37
CA LEU A 91 -14.21 -6.04 -3.53
C LEU A 91 -12.75 -6.32 -3.21
N LEU A 92 -12.21 -5.82 -2.10
CA LEU A 92 -10.87 -6.19 -1.67
C LEU A 92 -10.88 -7.58 -1.04
N ASP A 93 -9.88 -8.38 -1.38
CA ASP A 93 -9.74 -9.73 -0.84
C ASP A 93 -9.03 -9.74 0.51
N ASP A 94 -8.22 -8.69 0.78
CA ASP A 94 -7.48 -8.54 2.02
C ASP A 94 -7.01 -7.09 2.22
N VAL A 95 -6.61 -6.77 3.44
CA VAL A 95 -5.96 -5.49 3.79
C VAL A 95 -4.76 -5.76 4.68
N VAL A 96 -3.61 -5.21 4.32
CA VAL A 96 -2.38 -5.33 5.09
C VAL A 96 -1.89 -3.95 5.54
N THR A 97 -1.40 -3.87 6.77
CA THR A 97 -0.78 -2.65 7.30
C THR A 97 0.74 -2.78 7.31
N VAL A 98 1.43 -1.66 7.05
CA VAL A 98 2.89 -1.58 7.05
C VAL A 98 3.38 -0.45 7.95
N SER A 99 4.56 -0.63 8.52
CA SER A 99 5.22 0.37 9.35
C SER A 99 5.99 1.39 8.51
N SER A 100 6.47 2.46 9.18
CA SER A 100 7.38 3.43 8.56
C SER A 100 8.70 2.79 8.13
N ASP A 101 9.21 1.81 8.87
CA ASP A 101 10.47 1.14 8.56
C ASP A 101 10.32 0.20 7.35
N GLU A 102 9.24 -0.60 7.30
CA GLU A 102 8.90 -1.42 6.13
C GLU A 102 8.70 -0.57 4.88
N THR A 103 8.07 0.59 5.03
CA THR A 103 7.85 1.54 3.92
C THR A 103 9.17 2.16 3.45
N SER A 104 10.06 2.54 4.37
CA SER A 104 11.39 3.09 4.04
C SER A 104 12.27 2.08 3.32
N ALA A 105 12.23 0.81 3.74
CA ALA A 105 12.90 -0.28 3.03
C ALA A 105 12.36 -0.42 1.59
N ALA A 106 11.06 -0.31 1.37
CA ALA A 106 10.48 -0.36 0.03
C ALA A 106 10.88 0.84 -0.84
N VAL A 107 11.01 2.05 -0.28
CA VAL A 107 11.56 3.21 -1.02
C VAL A 107 12.98 2.94 -1.48
N ARG A 108 13.81 2.35 -0.60
CA ARG A 108 15.19 1.96 -0.92
C ARG A 108 15.23 0.94 -2.05
N ASP A 109 14.46 -0.15 -1.96
CA ASP A 109 14.40 -1.16 -3.01
C ASP A 109 14.08 -0.55 -4.38
N LEU A 110 13.05 0.32 -4.43
CA LEU A 110 12.67 1.02 -5.66
C LEU A 110 13.79 1.90 -6.20
N PHE A 111 14.55 2.55 -5.33
CA PHE A 111 15.72 3.30 -5.74
C PHE A 111 16.84 2.40 -6.27
N GLU A 112 17.14 1.30 -5.59
CA GLU A 112 18.23 0.38 -5.97
C GLU A 112 17.91 -0.35 -7.28
N ASP A 113 16.68 -0.82 -7.45
CA ASP A 113 16.29 -1.64 -8.60
C ASP A 113 15.86 -0.82 -9.82
N LEU A 114 15.11 0.26 -9.62
CA LEU A 114 14.49 1.03 -10.70
C LEU A 114 15.07 2.44 -10.88
N ARG A 115 15.93 2.90 -9.98
CA ARG A 115 16.39 4.30 -9.88
C ARG A 115 15.23 5.30 -9.75
N ALA A 116 14.11 4.86 -9.20
CA ALA A 116 12.96 5.69 -8.90
C ALA A 116 12.95 6.06 -7.42
N VAL A 117 12.61 7.31 -7.11
CA VAL A 117 12.49 7.79 -5.73
C VAL A 117 11.01 8.14 -5.48
N PRO A 118 10.18 7.18 -5.08
CA PRO A 118 8.80 7.47 -4.70
C PRO A 118 8.76 8.16 -3.34
N GLU A 119 7.67 8.87 -3.07
CA GLU A 119 7.35 9.28 -1.70
C GLU A 119 6.94 8.07 -0.85
N PRO A 120 6.94 8.14 0.50
CA PRO A 120 6.54 7.02 1.34
C PRO A 120 5.17 6.45 0.97
N SER A 121 4.15 7.30 0.79
CA SER A 121 2.82 6.84 0.34
C SER A 121 2.81 6.16 -1.02
N GLY A 122 3.75 6.51 -1.89
CA GLY A 122 3.95 5.87 -3.19
C GLY A 122 4.56 4.48 -3.11
N ALA A 123 5.30 4.17 -2.05
CA ALA A 123 6.01 2.91 -1.85
C ALA A 123 5.27 1.89 -0.97
N ILE A 124 4.21 2.30 -0.24
CA ILE A 124 3.57 1.41 0.74
C ILE A 124 3.02 0.12 0.11
N ALA A 125 2.59 0.16 -1.15
CA ALA A 125 2.08 -1.03 -1.82
C ALA A 125 3.17 -2.09 -2.01
N LEU A 126 4.41 -1.69 -2.31
CA LEU A 126 5.55 -2.62 -2.35
C LEU A 126 5.89 -3.15 -0.95
N ALA A 127 5.87 -2.30 0.08
CA ALA A 127 6.07 -2.75 1.45
C ALA A 127 5.04 -3.82 1.85
N GLY A 128 3.76 -3.57 1.54
CA GLY A 128 2.68 -4.54 1.76
C GLY A 128 2.85 -5.82 0.98
N LEU A 129 3.27 -5.75 -0.28
CA LEU A 129 3.58 -6.92 -1.10
C LEU A 129 4.68 -7.77 -0.45
N LYS A 130 5.81 -7.17 -0.09
CA LYS A 130 6.93 -7.88 0.58
C LYS A 130 6.46 -8.57 1.86
N LYS A 131 5.76 -7.84 2.72
CA LYS A 131 5.22 -8.36 3.99
C LYS A 131 4.24 -9.53 3.75
N TYR A 132 3.33 -9.36 2.79
CA TYR A 132 2.33 -10.36 2.45
C TYR A 132 2.96 -11.65 1.90
N VAL A 133 3.94 -11.52 0.99
CA VAL A 133 4.69 -12.65 0.44
C VAL A 133 5.39 -13.44 1.56
N ALA A 134 6.05 -12.75 2.47
CA ALA A 134 6.74 -13.38 3.60
C ALA A 134 5.77 -14.10 4.54
N ALA A 135 4.67 -13.45 4.91
CA ALA A 135 3.67 -14.00 5.84
C ALA A 135 2.95 -15.23 5.27
N HIS A 136 2.64 -15.23 3.96
CA HIS A 136 1.90 -16.31 3.30
C HIS A 136 2.81 -17.32 2.58
N ARG A 137 4.13 -17.09 2.59
CA ARG A 137 5.13 -17.94 1.89
C ARG A 137 4.78 -18.15 0.43
N LEU A 138 4.38 -17.09 -0.24
CA LEU A 138 3.97 -17.16 -1.64
C LEU A 138 5.16 -17.47 -2.55
N ALA A 139 4.95 -18.33 -3.53
CA ALA A 139 5.95 -18.69 -4.54
C ALA A 139 5.26 -18.99 -5.87
N GLY A 140 5.89 -18.58 -6.98
CA GLY A 140 5.42 -18.88 -8.33
C GLY A 140 4.21 -18.07 -8.79
N GLU A 141 3.75 -17.08 -8.03
CA GLU A 141 2.66 -16.17 -8.40
C GLU A 141 3.17 -14.92 -9.11
N ARG A 142 2.35 -14.36 -9.98
CA ARG A 142 2.58 -13.06 -10.64
C ARG A 142 1.96 -11.95 -9.80
N LEU A 143 2.82 -11.12 -9.25
CA LEU A 143 2.43 -10.07 -8.31
C LEU A 143 2.70 -8.69 -8.91
N ALA A 144 1.79 -7.76 -8.71
CA ALA A 144 2.00 -6.36 -9.05
C ALA A 144 1.64 -5.44 -7.87
N CYS A 145 2.26 -4.27 -7.84
CA CYS A 145 1.90 -3.21 -6.90
C CYS A 145 1.83 -1.86 -7.60
N VAL A 146 0.97 -0.97 -7.10
CA VAL A 146 0.83 0.38 -7.64
C VAL A 146 1.78 1.33 -6.93
N LEU A 147 2.73 1.91 -7.67
CA LEU A 147 3.55 3.02 -7.22
C LEU A 147 2.78 4.33 -7.50
N SER A 148 2.22 4.95 -6.46
CA SER A 148 1.19 5.97 -6.63
C SER A 148 1.70 7.41 -6.67
N GLY A 149 2.95 7.68 -6.26
CA GLY A 149 3.45 9.05 -6.26
C GLY A 149 4.93 9.20 -5.92
N ALA A 150 5.46 10.40 -6.21
CA ALA A 150 6.86 10.78 -5.97
C ALA A 150 6.98 12.24 -5.50
N ASN A 151 5.99 12.77 -4.78
CA ASN A 151 6.01 14.14 -4.26
C ASN A 151 6.81 14.21 -2.95
N LEU A 152 8.10 13.91 -3.03
CA LEU A 152 9.01 13.81 -1.89
C LEU A 152 9.86 15.09 -1.75
N ASN A 153 9.93 15.61 -0.52
CA ASN A 153 10.88 16.66 -0.19
C ASN A 153 12.29 16.08 0.02
N PHE A 154 13.31 16.75 -0.52
CA PHE A 154 14.70 16.26 -0.45
C PHE A 154 15.18 16.00 0.99
N HIS A 155 14.73 16.80 1.96
CA HIS A 155 15.09 16.60 3.37
C HIS A 155 14.55 15.29 3.97
N GLN A 156 13.47 14.74 3.42
CA GLN A 156 12.91 13.48 3.88
C GLN A 156 13.77 12.27 3.49
N LEU A 157 14.61 12.39 2.44
CA LEU A 157 15.49 11.30 1.99
C LEU A 157 16.43 10.81 3.08
N ARG A 158 16.99 11.73 3.88
CA ARG A 158 17.86 11.34 4.99
C ARG A 158 17.11 10.45 5.99
N TYR A 159 15.94 10.88 6.41
CA TYR A 159 15.12 10.16 7.38
C TYR A 159 14.68 8.78 6.85
N ILE A 160 14.29 8.71 5.57
CA ILE A 160 13.94 7.47 4.91
C ILE A 160 15.16 6.52 4.83
N SER A 161 16.33 7.06 4.48
CA SER A 161 17.57 6.28 4.40
C SER A 161 17.94 5.66 5.74
N GLU A 162 17.92 6.44 6.83
CA GLU A 162 18.21 5.95 8.17
C GLU A 162 17.22 4.85 8.60
N ARG A 163 15.92 5.00 8.33
CA ARG A 163 14.88 4.02 8.66
C ARG A 163 14.93 2.77 7.77
N SER A 164 15.41 2.87 6.54
CA SER A 164 15.50 1.72 5.65
C SER A 164 16.43 0.63 6.16
N GLU A 165 17.48 1.00 6.87
CA GLU A 165 18.42 0.03 7.48
C GLU A 165 17.73 -0.79 8.60
N ILE A 166 16.80 -0.17 9.33
CA ILE A 166 16.00 -0.85 10.38
C ILE A 166 14.99 -1.80 9.72
N GLY A 167 14.29 -1.33 8.70
CA GLY A 167 13.29 -2.12 7.97
C GLY A 167 13.88 -3.36 7.29
N GLU A 168 15.15 -3.30 6.88
CA GLU A 168 15.92 -4.42 6.34
C GLU A 168 16.57 -5.28 7.43
N GLN A 169 16.37 -4.96 8.70
CA GLN A 169 17.02 -5.64 9.87
C GLN A 169 18.55 -5.61 9.85
N ARG A 170 19.14 -4.59 9.20
CA ARG A 170 20.59 -4.42 9.10
C ARG A 170 21.16 -3.65 10.28
N GLU A 171 20.36 -2.78 10.90
CA GLU A 171 20.71 -2.00 12.09
C GLU A 171 19.59 -2.06 13.13
N ALA A 172 19.95 -1.87 14.40
CA ALA A 172 19.04 -1.70 15.51
C ALA A 172 19.33 -0.37 16.20
N ILE A 173 18.29 0.41 16.50
CA ILE A 173 18.43 1.59 17.36
C ILE A 173 18.46 1.08 18.80
N LEU A 174 19.65 1.18 19.43
CA LEU A 174 19.81 0.95 20.87
C LEU A 174 19.48 2.27 21.58
N GLY A 175 18.35 2.28 22.27
CA GLY A 175 17.92 3.42 23.11
C GLY A 175 18.55 3.38 24.50
#